data_c055b7a48ce42b097274a238cf2d192d
#
_entry.id   c055b7a48ce42b097274a238cf2d192d
#
_cell.length_a   1.000
_cell.length_b   1.000
_cell.length_c   1.000
_cell.angle_alpha   90.00
_cell.angle_beta   90.00
_cell.angle_gamma   90.00
#
_symmetry.space_group_name_H-M   'P 1'
#
loop_
_entity.id
_entity.type
_entity.pdbx_description
1 polymer ?
#
loop_
_entity_poly.entity_id
_entity_poly.type
_entity_poly.pdbx_seq_one_letter_code
_entity_poly.pdbx_strand_id
1 'polypeptide(L)'
;MPSLFNPRTALASILALACCSVLAHGDVTPQAVDTTGLSPLGDQWRSENPFRGNPTAVRIGTSAYNQNCARCHGLEAISGGIAPDLRKLDND
;
A
#
# COMPACT_ATOMS: atom_id res chain seq x y z
N MET A 1 19.93 -50.88 2.33
CA MET A 1 19.77 -49.53 2.90
C MET A 1 18.31 -49.14 2.80
N PRO A 2 17.66 -48.80 3.88
CA PRO A 2 16.28 -48.33 3.80
C PRO A 2 16.26 -46.98 3.07
N SER A 3 15.41 -46.88 2.04
CA SER A 3 15.18 -45.63 1.31
C SER A 3 14.56 -44.58 2.27
N LEU A 4 15.29 -43.54 2.59
CA LEU A 4 14.82 -42.42 3.38
C LEU A 4 13.81 -41.49 2.62
N PHE A 5 13.52 -41.87 1.37
CA PHE A 5 12.62 -41.09 0.53
C PHE A 5 11.21 -41.68 0.59
N ASN A 6 10.37 -41.13 1.42
CA ASN A 6 8.96 -41.49 1.46
C ASN A 6 8.18 -40.48 0.56
N PRO A 7 7.61 -40.95 -0.57
CA PRO A 7 6.94 -40.04 -1.51
C PRO A 7 5.73 -39.31 -0.88
N ARG A 8 5.14 -39.89 0.15
CA ARG A 8 4.01 -39.26 0.86
C ARG A 8 4.44 -38.06 1.71
N THR A 9 5.64 -38.14 2.34
CA THR A 9 6.20 -37.00 3.09
C THR A 9 6.74 -35.93 2.17
N ALA A 10 7.32 -36.29 1.02
CA ALA A 10 7.76 -35.33 0.02
C ALA A 10 6.56 -34.53 -0.58
N LEU A 11 5.45 -35.20 -0.88
CA LEU A 11 4.25 -34.55 -1.38
C LEU A 11 3.63 -33.58 -0.34
N ALA A 12 3.58 -33.98 0.92
CA ALA A 12 3.09 -33.14 2.00
C ALA A 12 3.96 -31.90 2.22
N SER A 13 5.29 -32.02 2.09
CA SER A 13 6.22 -30.90 2.21
C SER A 13 6.09 -29.92 1.05
N ILE A 14 5.89 -30.39 -0.17
CA ILE A 14 5.67 -29.54 -1.35
C ILE A 14 4.34 -28.76 -1.22
N LEU A 15 3.29 -29.41 -0.73
CA LEU A 15 1.99 -28.77 -0.50
C LEU A 15 2.08 -27.68 0.59
N ALA A 16 2.82 -27.93 1.65
CA ALA A 16 3.03 -26.96 2.73
C ALA A 16 3.82 -25.71 2.25
N LEU A 17 4.85 -25.90 1.41
CA LEU A 17 5.57 -24.78 0.81
C LEU A 17 4.71 -23.97 -0.17
N ALA A 18 3.84 -24.63 -0.95
CA ALA A 18 2.93 -23.93 -1.85
C ALA A 18 1.90 -23.05 -1.12
N CYS A 19 1.42 -23.47 0.06
CA CYS A 19 0.51 -22.67 0.87
C CYS A 19 1.17 -21.42 1.46
N CYS A 20 2.47 -21.44 1.77
CA CYS A 20 3.17 -20.27 2.31
C CYS A 20 3.36 -19.15 1.28
N SER A 21 3.39 -19.46 -0.01
CA SER A 21 3.58 -18.47 -1.08
C SER A 21 2.34 -17.60 -1.34
N VAL A 22 1.15 -18.04 -0.93
CA VAL A 22 -0.10 -17.28 -1.15
C VAL A 22 -0.28 -16.16 -0.12
N LEU A 23 0.42 -16.18 1.00
CA LEU A 23 0.35 -15.17 2.05
C LEU A 23 1.37 -14.02 1.89
N ALA A 24 2.23 -14.09 0.87
CA ALA A 24 3.30 -13.09 0.66
C ALA A 24 2.80 -11.77 0.06
N HIS A 25 1.60 -11.74 -0.53
CA HIS A 25 0.96 -10.51 -1.01
C HIS A 25 -0.03 -10.07 0.05
N GLY A 26 0.41 -9.21 0.96
CA GLY A 26 -0.48 -8.56 1.91
C GLY A 26 -1.58 -7.82 1.15
N ASP A 27 -2.83 -8.23 1.37
CA ASP A 27 -3.98 -7.49 0.86
C ASP A 27 -3.98 -6.11 1.52
N VAL A 28 -3.73 -5.08 0.71
CA VAL A 28 -3.72 -3.70 1.18
C VAL A 28 -5.14 -3.17 1.07
N THR A 29 -5.95 -3.41 2.08
CA THR A 29 -7.26 -2.81 2.19
C THR A 29 -7.11 -1.33 2.57
N PRO A 30 -7.52 -0.38 1.71
CA PRO A 30 -7.44 1.04 2.05
C PRO A 30 -8.28 1.37 3.28
N GLN A 31 -7.71 2.16 4.18
CA GLN A 31 -8.43 2.70 5.32
C GLN A 31 -9.27 3.91 4.89
N ALA A 32 -10.50 3.98 5.40
CA ALA A 32 -11.35 5.13 5.16
C ALA A 32 -10.71 6.43 5.67
N VAL A 33 -10.83 7.49 4.89
CA VAL A 33 -10.31 8.81 5.24
C VAL A 33 -11.46 9.69 5.70
N ASP A 34 -11.35 10.24 6.90
CA ASP A 34 -12.29 11.22 7.42
C ASP A 34 -11.97 12.60 6.83
N THR A 35 -12.85 13.09 5.96
CA THR A 35 -12.72 14.38 5.28
C THR A 35 -13.54 15.48 5.94
N THR A 36 -13.98 15.30 7.19
CA THR A 36 -14.71 16.34 7.95
C THR A 36 -13.92 17.64 7.98
N GLY A 37 -14.58 18.73 7.66
CA GLY A 37 -13.97 20.07 7.55
C GLY A 37 -13.51 20.44 6.14
N LEU A 38 -13.67 19.55 5.16
CA LEU A 38 -13.48 19.87 3.75
C LEU A 38 -14.82 19.86 3.00
N SER A 39 -14.99 20.80 2.09
CA SER A 39 -16.16 20.82 1.22
C SER A 39 -16.10 19.65 0.23
N PRO A 40 -17.23 18.97 -0.05
CA PRO A 40 -17.27 17.93 -1.07
C PRO A 40 -16.84 18.47 -2.44
N LEU A 41 -16.02 17.71 -3.16
CA LEU A 41 -15.56 18.09 -4.50
C LEU A 41 -16.55 17.75 -5.61
N GLY A 42 -17.47 16.80 -5.35
CA GLY A 42 -18.36 16.26 -6.37
C GLY A 42 -17.62 15.38 -7.37
N ASP A 43 -18.32 15.02 -8.47
CA ASP A 43 -17.81 14.09 -9.48
C ASP A 43 -17.19 14.79 -10.70
N GLN A 44 -17.10 16.13 -10.67
CA GLN A 44 -16.52 16.89 -11.77
C GLN A 44 -15.02 16.84 -11.75
N TRP A 45 -14.44 16.46 -12.89
CA TRP A 45 -12.99 16.53 -13.07
C TRP A 45 -12.50 17.98 -12.93
N ARG A 46 -11.34 18.16 -12.29
CA ARG A 46 -10.74 19.47 -12.06
C ARG A 46 -9.27 19.45 -12.50
N SER A 47 -8.86 20.46 -13.23
CA SER A 47 -7.46 20.65 -13.63
C SER A 47 -6.58 21.15 -12.51
N GLU A 48 -7.18 21.77 -11.48
CA GLU A 48 -6.47 22.31 -10.32
C GLU A 48 -6.99 21.68 -9.02
N ASN A 49 -6.11 21.49 -8.06
CA ASN A 49 -6.49 21.06 -6.72
C ASN A 49 -7.08 22.24 -5.93
N PRO A 50 -8.41 22.25 -5.68
CA PRO A 50 -9.04 23.39 -4.97
C PRO A 50 -8.60 23.50 -3.50
N PHE A 51 -7.95 22.47 -2.96
CA PHE A 51 -7.44 22.48 -1.58
C PHE A 51 -5.95 22.80 -1.48
N ARG A 52 -5.32 23.22 -2.57
CA ARG A 52 -3.90 23.61 -2.55
C ARG A 52 -3.66 24.67 -1.46
N GLY A 53 -2.72 24.38 -0.56
CA GLY A 53 -2.39 25.26 0.56
C GLY A 53 -3.41 25.31 1.71
N ASN A 54 -4.47 24.51 1.65
CA ASN A 54 -5.44 24.41 2.75
C ASN A 54 -4.85 23.58 3.90
N PRO A 55 -4.65 24.15 5.10
CA PRO A 55 -4.00 23.46 6.22
C PRO A 55 -4.79 22.27 6.74
N THR A 56 -6.13 22.31 6.68
CA THR A 56 -6.99 21.18 7.04
C THR A 56 -6.81 20.04 6.06
N ALA A 57 -6.79 20.32 4.75
CA ALA A 57 -6.55 19.31 3.73
C ALA A 57 -5.15 18.68 3.84
N VAL A 58 -4.14 19.49 4.13
CA VAL A 58 -2.76 18.98 4.35
C VAL A 58 -2.72 18.03 5.54
N ARG A 59 -3.32 18.40 6.66
CA ARG A 59 -3.38 17.55 7.86
C ARG A 59 -4.11 16.24 7.61
N ILE A 60 -5.26 16.27 6.97
CA ILE A 60 -6.05 15.09 6.61
C ILE A 60 -5.26 14.22 5.62
N GLY A 61 -4.68 14.82 4.60
CA GLY A 61 -3.90 14.12 3.57
C GLY A 61 -2.64 13.46 4.14
N THR A 62 -1.95 14.10 5.06
CA THR A 62 -0.79 13.51 5.77
C THR A 62 -1.20 12.26 6.54
N SER A 63 -2.30 12.33 7.29
CA SER A 63 -2.82 11.17 8.03
C SER A 63 -3.23 10.05 7.08
N ALA A 64 -3.98 10.37 6.03
CA ALA A 64 -4.43 9.40 5.03
C ALA A 64 -3.26 8.73 4.30
N TYR A 65 -2.24 9.50 3.92
CA TYR A 65 -1.02 9.00 3.30
C TYR A 65 -0.30 8.01 4.23
N ASN A 66 -0.10 8.37 5.48
CA ASN A 66 0.58 7.51 6.45
C ASN A 66 -0.16 6.20 6.69
N GLN A 67 -1.49 6.22 6.68
CA GLN A 67 -2.31 5.02 6.86
C GLN A 67 -2.34 4.11 5.63
N ASN A 68 -2.35 4.69 4.42
CA ASN A 68 -2.65 3.95 3.21
C ASN A 68 -1.46 3.76 2.27
N CYS A 69 -0.50 4.66 2.26
CA CYS A 69 0.55 4.73 1.24
C CYS A 69 1.96 4.51 1.80
N ALA A 70 2.22 4.98 3.03
CA ALA A 70 3.57 5.02 3.59
C ALA A 70 4.20 3.64 3.79
N ARG A 71 3.41 2.59 3.96
CA ARG A 71 3.94 1.21 4.10
C ARG A 71 4.77 0.78 2.89
N CYS A 72 4.47 1.30 1.70
CA CYS A 72 5.20 1.01 0.47
C CYS A 72 6.09 2.18 0.03
N HIS A 73 5.56 3.41 0.11
CA HIS A 73 6.24 4.62 -0.38
C HIS A 73 7.09 5.34 0.68
N GLY A 74 7.08 4.87 1.92
CA GLY A 74 7.84 5.44 3.03
C GLY A 74 7.16 6.64 3.69
N LEU A 75 7.53 6.90 4.94
CA LEU A 75 7.08 8.09 5.67
C LEU A 75 7.60 9.34 4.95
N GLU A 76 6.79 10.39 4.92
CA GLU A 76 7.12 11.66 4.23
C GLU A 76 7.42 11.47 2.73
N ALA A 77 6.89 10.39 2.12
CA ALA A 77 7.16 9.97 0.75
C ALA A 77 8.63 9.63 0.45
N ILE A 78 9.45 9.41 1.50
CA ILE A 78 10.85 8.98 1.37
C ILE A 78 10.89 7.47 1.20
N SER A 79 11.08 7.00 -0.04
CA SER A 79 11.05 5.57 -0.34
C SER A 79 12.16 4.79 0.35
N GLY A 80 11.79 3.64 0.95
CA GLY A 80 12.72 2.64 1.43
C GLY A 80 13.14 1.60 0.37
N GLY A 81 12.72 1.75 -0.89
CA GLY A 81 13.07 0.88 -2.00
C GLY A 81 12.01 -0.15 -2.40
N ILE A 82 10.89 -0.27 -1.67
CA ILE A 82 9.78 -1.20 -2.00
C ILE A 82 8.94 -0.65 -3.16
N ALA A 83 8.70 0.67 -3.17
CA ALA A 83 7.92 1.37 -4.18
C ALA A 83 8.68 2.64 -4.63
N PRO A 84 8.30 3.25 -5.78
CA PRO A 84 8.94 4.47 -6.26
C PRO A 84 8.90 5.61 -5.25
N ASP A 85 9.94 6.45 -5.25
CA ASP A 85 10.00 7.69 -4.46
C ASP A 85 9.10 8.74 -5.10
N LEU A 86 7.99 9.07 -4.43
CA LEU A 86 6.98 10.00 -4.95
C LEU A 86 7.46 11.44 -5.07
N ARG A 87 8.57 11.80 -4.41
CA ARG A 87 9.17 13.14 -4.51
C ARG A 87 9.95 13.36 -5.81
N LYS A 88 10.19 12.27 -6.57
CA LYS A 88 10.95 12.27 -7.83
C LYS A 88 10.05 12.18 -9.06
N LEU A 89 8.75 12.30 -8.90
CA LEU A 89 7.81 12.37 -10.02
C LEU A 89 7.88 13.74 -10.68
N ASP A 90 7.73 13.76 -11.99
CA ASP A 90 7.69 15.00 -12.77
C ASP A 90 6.41 15.80 -12.44
N ASN A 91 6.50 17.13 -12.55
CA ASN A 91 5.38 18.04 -12.27
C ASN A 91 4.62 18.37 -13.55
N ASP A 92 4.01 17.42 -14.18
CA ASP A 92 3.19 17.65 -15.39
C ASP A 92 1.68 17.49 -15.17
#